data_76e76c2f1dd4607ad5e46fb574de821a
#
_entry.id   76e76c2f1dd4607ad5e46fb574de821a
#
_cell.length_a   1.000
_cell.length_b   1.000
_cell.length_c   1.000
_cell.angle_alpha   90.00
_cell.angle_beta   90.00
_cell.angle_gamma   90.00
#
_symmetry.space_group_name_H-M   'P 1'
#
loop_
_entity.id
_entity.type
_entity.pdbx_description
1 polymer ?
#
loop_
_entity_poly.entity_id
_entity_poly.type
_entity_poly.pdbx_seq_one_letter_code
_entity_poly.pdbx_strand_id
1 'polypeptide(L)'
;VRIIMGNPLTGKPVAKTADTGAAPYSRFLGAHTSEVTIIPEGNNADELAGWIMPRLKQYSQNRSYFSWLFGGRRYKLDARIKGGQRHMIMSGEYDSVMPMDIFPEYLIKAIIAGNIDRMEQLGIYEVSPEDFALAEFVDSSKLELQRIVREGLDMLRKENS
;
A
#
# COMPACT_ATOMS: atom_id res chain seq x y z
N VAL A 1 7.78 17.64 -4.02
CA VAL A 1 8.36 16.37 -3.60
C VAL A 1 7.72 15.89 -2.33
N ARG A 2 7.61 14.60 -2.17
CA ARG A 2 7.18 13.94 -0.95
C ARG A 2 8.38 13.32 -0.26
N ILE A 3 8.52 13.61 1.03
CA ILE A 3 9.57 13.05 1.88
C ILE A 3 8.94 11.93 2.71
N ILE A 4 9.56 10.77 2.72
CA ILE A 4 9.09 9.57 3.41
C ILE A 4 10.20 9.13 4.37
N MET A 5 9.85 8.91 5.62
CA MET A 5 10.72 8.26 6.61
C MET A 5 10.70 6.75 6.35
N GLY A 6 11.83 6.20 5.91
CA GLY A 6 11.93 4.81 5.50
C GLY A 6 11.80 4.63 3.98
N ASN A 7 11.47 3.42 3.57
CA ASN A 7 11.29 3.04 2.17
C ASN A 7 9.92 3.44 1.61
N PRO A 8 9.72 3.40 0.27
CA PRO A 8 8.45 3.81 -0.35
C PRO A 8 7.25 2.92 -0.03
N LEU A 9 7.48 1.70 0.44
CA LEU A 9 6.42 0.70 0.66
C LEU A 9 5.88 0.73 2.10
N THR A 10 6.77 0.82 3.10
CA THR A 10 6.41 0.74 4.52
C THR A 10 6.65 2.05 5.28
N GLY A 11 7.26 3.02 4.62
CA GLY A 11 7.62 4.29 5.24
C GLY A 11 6.45 5.22 5.50
N LYS A 12 6.63 6.16 6.41
CA LYS A 12 5.62 7.16 6.78
C LYS A 12 5.96 8.51 6.13
N PRO A 13 4.99 9.16 5.47
CA PRO A 13 5.23 10.47 4.89
C PRO A 13 5.46 11.53 5.97
N VAL A 14 6.35 12.47 5.70
CA VAL A 14 6.54 13.67 6.53
C VAL A 14 5.52 14.72 6.12
N ALA A 15 4.76 15.26 7.07
CA ALA A 15 3.74 16.27 6.79
C ALA A 15 4.37 17.59 6.32
N LYS A 16 3.81 18.15 5.25
CA LYS A 16 4.19 19.50 4.77
C LYS A 16 3.63 20.60 5.66
N THR A 17 2.44 20.42 6.21
CA THR A 17 1.71 21.37 7.06
C THR A 17 0.80 20.65 8.04
N ALA A 18 0.35 21.39 9.08
CA ALA A 18 -0.50 20.87 10.15
C ALA A 18 -1.95 20.54 9.73
N ASP A 19 -2.32 20.74 8.48
CA ASP A 19 -3.71 20.82 8.02
C ASP A 19 -4.29 19.55 7.41
N THR A 20 -3.60 18.45 7.42
CA THR A 20 -4.23 17.23 6.96
C THR A 20 -4.85 16.49 8.14
N GLY A 21 -6.16 16.56 8.26
CA GLY A 21 -6.98 15.91 9.30
C GLY A 21 -6.93 14.37 9.28
N ALA A 22 -5.95 13.79 8.62
CA ALA A 22 -5.63 12.38 8.63
C ALA A 22 -4.31 12.21 9.39
N ALA A 23 -4.30 11.44 10.45
CA ALA A 23 -3.23 10.97 11.33
C ALA A 23 -2.02 11.94 11.54
N PRO A 24 -1.49 12.08 12.74
CA PRO A 24 -0.44 13.05 13.04
C PRO A 24 0.87 12.65 12.37
N TYR A 25 1.06 13.04 11.13
CA TYR A 25 2.37 12.95 10.51
C TYR A 25 3.32 13.91 11.21
N SER A 26 4.42 13.38 11.71
CA SER A 26 5.46 14.20 12.29
C SER A 26 6.10 15.10 11.22
N ARG A 27 6.39 16.34 11.59
CA ARG A 27 7.24 17.24 10.77
C ARG A 27 8.72 16.93 10.92
N PHE A 28 9.07 16.09 11.86
CA PHE A 28 10.41 15.73 12.21
C PHE A 28 10.68 14.27 11.87
N LEU A 29 11.90 13.98 11.49
CA LEU A 29 12.35 12.60 11.34
C LEU A 29 12.39 11.93 12.71
N GLY A 30 11.89 10.70 12.78
CA GLY A 30 11.96 9.89 14.00
C GLY A 30 13.42 9.56 14.36
N ALA A 31 13.70 9.42 15.64
CA ALA A 31 15.05 9.12 16.15
C ALA A 31 15.63 7.81 15.59
N HIS A 32 14.78 6.87 15.21
CA HIS A 32 15.18 5.56 14.65
C HIS A 32 15.09 5.50 13.12
N THR A 33 14.96 6.65 12.45
CA THR A 33 14.89 6.69 10.98
C THR A 33 16.29 6.52 10.40
N SER A 34 16.56 5.37 9.81
CA SER A 34 17.84 5.05 9.15
C SER A 34 17.86 5.40 7.66
N GLU A 35 16.69 5.59 7.05
CA GLU A 35 16.53 5.83 5.63
C GLU A 35 15.50 6.94 5.39
N VAL A 36 15.74 7.75 4.37
CA VAL A 36 14.80 8.78 3.91
C VAL A 36 14.64 8.65 2.39
N THR A 37 13.40 8.45 1.96
CA THR A 37 13.06 8.38 0.54
C THR A 37 12.42 9.69 0.09
N ILE A 38 12.85 10.19 -1.05
CA ILE A 38 12.29 11.41 -1.67
C ILE A 38 11.76 11.04 -3.06
N ILE A 39 10.46 11.25 -3.26
CA ILE A 39 9.80 11.01 -4.54
C ILE A 39 9.10 12.27 -5.06
N PRO A 40 8.90 12.40 -6.39
CA PRO A 40 8.10 13.47 -6.94
C PRO A 40 6.65 13.41 -6.43
N GLU A 41 6.05 14.55 -6.13
CA GLU A 41 4.62 14.65 -5.77
C GLU A 41 3.72 14.29 -6.96
N GLY A 42 4.17 14.58 -8.16
CA GLY A 42 3.44 14.26 -9.38
C GLY A 42 2.35 15.27 -9.77
N ASN A 43 2.27 16.42 -9.10
CA ASN A 43 1.22 17.42 -9.35
C ASN A 43 1.31 18.08 -10.74
N ASN A 44 2.49 18.05 -11.36
CA ASN A 44 2.78 18.71 -12.65
C ASN A 44 2.78 17.74 -13.83
N ALA A 45 2.18 16.58 -13.70
CA ALA A 45 2.13 15.65 -14.80
C ALA A 45 0.98 16.00 -15.71
N ASP A 46 1.30 16.40 -16.93
CA ASP A 46 0.39 16.48 -18.07
C ASP A 46 -0.11 15.08 -18.44
N GLU A 47 -0.99 14.53 -17.64
CA GLU A 47 -1.64 13.28 -17.91
C GLU A 47 -2.98 13.54 -18.59
N LEU A 48 -2.92 13.97 -19.83
CA LEU A 48 -4.07 13.98 -20.72
C LEU A 48 -4.55 12.53 -20.86
N ALA A 49 -5.63 12.16 -20.23
CA ALA A 49 -6.09 10.77 -20.11
C ALA A 49 -5.27 9.86 -19.16
N GLY A 50 -4.91 10.36 -18.02
CA GLY A 50 -4.07 9.84 -16.93
C GLY A 50 -3.84 8.36 -16.72
N TRP A 51 -4.77 7.50 -17.04
CA TRP A 51 -4.71 6.04 -16.87
C TRP A 51 -4.85 5.26 -18.19
N ILE A 52 -5.04 5.97 -19.31
CA ILE A 52 -5.00 5.40 -20.65
C ILE A 52 -3.60 5.60 -21.22
N MET A 53 -3.16 4.70 -21.94
CA MET A 53 -1.95 4.44 -22.72
C MET A 53 -1.31 5.64 -23.46
N PRO A 54 -0.03 5.56 -23.83
CA PRO A 54 1.00 4.57 -23.55
C PRO A 54 1.94 5.01 -22.42
N ARG A 55 2.08 4.22 -21.36
CA ARG A 55 3.00 4.52 -20.26
C ARG A 55 4.21 3.61 -20.33
N LEU A 56 5.31 4.13 -20.88
CA LEU A 56 6.52 3.34 -21.14
C LEU A 56 7.43 3.16 -19.92
N LYS A 57 7.23 3.96 -18.84
CA LYS A 57 8.11 3.98 -17.66
C LYS A 57 7.37 3.79 -16.33
N GLN A 58 6.13 3.33 -16.38
CA GLN A 58 5.36 3.03 -15.17
C GLN A 58 5.24 1.54 -14.96
N TYR A 59 5.22 1.13 -13.71
CA TYR A 59 4.93 -0.25 -13.35
C TYR A 59 3.50 -0.63 -13.74
N SER A 60 3.33 -1.85 -14.23
CA SER A 60 2.04 -2.42 -14.58
C SER A 60 2.01 -3.89 -14.19
N GLN A 61 1.24 -4.23 -13.16
CA GLN A 61 1.04 -5.61 -12.74
C GLN A 61 0.35 -6.44 -13.82
N ASN A 62 -0.74 -5.92 -14.36
CA ASN A 62 -1.60 -6.63 -15.32
C ASN A 62 -1.28 -6.32 -16.79
N ARG A 63 -0.05 -5.89 -17.07
CA ARG A 63 0.40 -5.52 -18.43
C ARG A 63 -0.49 -4.48 -19.11
N SER A 64 -1.14 -3.62 -18.32
CA SER A 64 -2.02 -2.55 -18.81
C SER A 64 -1.26 -1.46 -19.57
N TYR A 65 0.04 -1.34 -19.35
CA TYR A 65 0.93 -0.37 -20.01
C TYR A 65 1.98 -1.07 -20.84
N PHE A 66 2.51 -0.41 -21.87
CA PHE A 66 3.55 -0.97 -22.74
C PHE A 66 4.93 -1.06 -22.08
N SER A 67 5.09 -0.63 -20.84
CA SER A 67 6.35 -0.74 -20.10
C SER A 67 6.87 -2.17 -19.99
N TRP A 68 6.01 -3.17 -20.02
CA TRP A 68 6.41 -4.58 -20.01
C TRP A 68 7.06 -5.04 -21.30
N LEU A 69 6.72 -4.40 -22.44
CA LEU A 69 7.24 -4.76 -23.76
C LEU A 69 8.63 -4.16 -24.03
N PHE A 70 8.91 -2.99 -23.46
CA PHE A 70 10.15 -2.23 -23.71
C PHE A 70 11.21 -2.36 -22.63
N GLY A 71 11.09 -3.32 -21.75
CA GLY A 71 12.15 -4.00 -21.01
C GLY A 71 13.10 -3.16 -20.13
N GLY A 72 12.77 -1.96 -19.75
CA GLY A 72 13.55 -1.22 -18.76
C GLY A 72 13.10 -1.56 -17.34
N ARG A 73 13.98 -2.17 -16.51
CA ARG A 73 13.69 -2.47 -15.10
C ARG A 73 13.66 -1.23 -14.19
N ARG A 74 13.59 -0.02 -14.74
CA ARG A 74 13.55 1.23 -13.99
C ARG A 74 12.23 1.94 -14.24
N TYR A 75 11.44 2.06 -13.19
CA TYR A 75 10.15 2.74 -13.22
C TYR A 75 10.27 4.14 -12.66
N LYS A 76 9.46 5.09 -13.18
CA LYS A 76 9.29 6.41 -12.58
C LYS A 76 8.17 6.31 -11.55
N LEU A 77 8.54 6.30 -10.28
CA LEU A 77 7.59 6.36 -9.17
C LEU A 77 7.31 7.83 -8.82
N ASP A 78 6.06 8.11 -8.48
CA ASP A 78 5.61 9.37 -7.91
C ASP A 78 4.57 9.10 -6.80
N ALA A 79 4.21 10.14 -6.04
CA ALA A 79 3.31 10.01 -4.90
C ALA A 79 1.82 9.91 -5.25
N ARG A 80 1.46 9.86 -6.54
CA ARG A 80 0.06 9.80 -6.97
C ARG A 80 -0.47 8.37 -6.91
N ILE A 81 -1.70 8.24 -6.44
CA ILE A 81 -2.46 7.01 -6.58
C ILE A 81 -2.91 6.88 -8.03
N LYS A 82 -2.53 5.78 -8.69
CA LYS A 82 -2.91 5.48 -10.07
C LYS A 82 -4.19 4.65 -10.10
N GLY A 83 -5.32 5.31 -10.01
CA GLY A 83 -6.65 4.72 -9.98
C GLY A 83 -7.48 5.25 -8.82
N GLY A 84 -8.74 4.80 -8.72
CA GLY A 84 -9.63 5.11 -7.62
C GLY A 84 -9.68 3.99 -6.60
N GLN A 85 -9.88 4.33 -5.33
CA GLN A 85 -10.18 3.37 -4.29
C GLN A 85 -11.51 2.67 -4.59
N ARG A 86 -11.54 1.35 -4.49
CA ARG A 86 -12.70 0.52 -4.80
C ARG A 86 -12.94 -0.49 -3.69
N HIS A 87 -14.10 -1.14 -3.72
CA HIS A 87 -14.33 -2.30 -2.87
C HIS A 87 -13.36 -3.42 -3.23
N MET A 88 -12.92 -4.16 -2.21
CA MET A 88 -12.01 -5.27 -2.37
C MET A 88 -12.56 -6.33 -3.33
N ILE A 89 -11.78 -6.69 -4.32
CA ILE A 89 -12.04 -7.77 -5.27
C ILE A 89 -11.07 -8.91 -4.94
N MET A 90 -11.56 -10.13 -4.93
CA MET A 90 -10.70 -11.32 -4.82
C MET A 90 -10.13 -11.64 -6.19
N SER A 91 -8.94 -11.18 -6.46
CA SER A 91 -8.26 -11.29 -7.76
C SER A 91 -7.14 -12.33 -7.77
N GLY A 92 -6.71 -12.82 -6.59
CA GLY A 92 -5.53 -13.65 -6.43
C GLY A 92 -4.21 -12.89 -6.62
N GLU A 93 -4.25 -11.55 -6.70
CA GLU A 93 -3.04 -10.75 -6.90
C GLU A 93 -2.10 -10.80 -5.70
N TYR A 94 -2.67 -10.90 -4.48
CA TYR A 94 -1.87 -10.89 -3.25
C TYR A 94 -1.03 -12.17 -3.10
N ASP A 95 -1.56 -13.32 -3.50
CA ASP A 95 -0.86 -14.61 -3.41
C ASP A 95 0.45 -14.61 -4.20
N SER A 96 0.51 -13.84 -5.29
CA SER A 96 1.70 -13.76 -6.15
C SER A 96 2.88 -12.99 -5.53
N VAL A 97 2.62 -12.18 -4.50
CA VAL A 97 3.60 -11.26 -3.89
C VAL A 97 3.75 -11.44 -2.39
N MET A 98 2.88 -12.27 -1.78
CA MET A 98 2.93 -12.52 -0.35
C MET A 98 4.16 -13.38 0.01
N PRO A 99 4.94 -13.01 1.04
CA PRO A 99 6.16 -13.72 1.39
C PRO A 99 5.92 -15.01 2.21
N MET A 100 4.65 -15.33 2.52
CA MET A 100 4.26 -16.45 3.37
C MET A 100 3.04 -17.18 2.80
N ASP A 101 2.89 -18.45 3.21
CA ASP A 101 1.78 -19.32 2.78
C ASP A 101 0.55 -19.11 3.69
N ILE A 102 -0.19 -18.07 3.42
CA ILE A 102 -1.45 -17.72 4.08
C ILE A 102 -2.53 -17.40 3.03
N PHE A 103 -3.76 -17.17 3.47
CA PHE A 103 -4.85 -16.69 2.60
C PHE A 103 -5.06 -15.18 2.75
N PRO A 104 -4.24 -14.32 2.12
CA PRO A 104 -4.20 -12.89 2.41
C PRO A 104 -5.51 -12.17 2.07
N GLU A 105 -6.14 -12.52 0.95
CA GLU A 105 -7.42 -11.91 0.54
C GLU A 105 -8.55 -12.24 1.51
N TYR A 106 -8.61 -13.49 1.99
CA TYR A 106 -9.61 -13.90 2.98
C TYR A 106 -9.37 -13.23 4.33
N LEU A 107 -8.11 -13.11 4.74
CA LEU A 107 -7.74 -12.42 5.98
C LEU A 107 -8.16 -10.95 5.95
N ILE A 108 -7.83 -10.22 4.89
CA ILE A 108 -8.24 -8.81 4.72
C ILE A 108 -9.77 -8.69 4.76
N LYS A 109 -10.50 -9.59 4.11
CA LYS A 109 -11.98 -9.58 4.17
C LYS A 109 -12.52 -9.85 5.57
N ALA A 110 -11.91 -10.75 6.33
CA ALA A 110 -12.29 -11.02 7.71
C ALA A 110 -12.09 -9.79 8.59
N ILE A 111 -10.98 -9.07 8.39
CA ILE A 111 -10.69 -7.82 9.12
C ILE A 111 -11.72 -6.74 8.77
N ILE A 112 -11.98 -6.51 7.49
CA ILE A 112 -12.98 -5.52 7.04
C ILE A 112 -14.38 -5.84 7.58
N ALA A 113 -14.71 -7.14 7.68
CA ALA A 113 -15.98 -7.60 8.24
C ALA A 113 -16.04 -7.55 9.78
N GLY A 114 -14.91 -7.28 10.47
CA GLY A 114 -14.82 -7.32 11.93
C GLY A 114 -15.04 -8.70 12.55
N ASN A 115 -14.78 -9.77 11.79
CA ASN A 115 -15.01 -11.15 12.25
C ASN A 115 -13.74 -11.70 12.92
N ILE A 116 -13.69 -11.59 14.23
CA ILE A 116 -12.54 -11.96 15.07
C ILE A 116 -12.21 -13.45 14.93
N ASP A 117 -13.18 -14.33 15.05
CA ASP A 117 -12.96 -15.78 14.93
C ASP A 117 -12.30 -16.15 13.59
N ARG A 118 -12.75 -15.50 12.53
CA ARG A 118 -12.18 -15.69 11.19
C ARG A 118 -10.76 -15.11 11.05
N MET A 119 -10.50 -13.97 11.66
CA MET A 119 -9.15 -13.40 11.66
C MET A 119 -8.15 -14.37 12.32
N GLU A 120 -8.51 -14.94 13.47
CA GLU A 120 -7.68 -15.90 14.19
C GLU A 120 -7.48 -17.19 13.38
N GLN A 121 -8.55 -17.76 12.81
CA GLN A 121 -8.47 -18.95 11.96
C GLN A 121 -7.59 -18.75 10.71
N LEU A 122 -7.52 -17.53 10.21
CA LEU A 122 -6.74 -17.17 9.03
C LEU A 122 -5.30 -16.67 9.36
N GLY A 123 -4.90 -16.77 10.64
CA GLY A 123 -3.52 -16.52 11.04
C GLY A 123 -3.15 -15.05 11.21
N ILE A 124 -4.06 -14.20 11.69
CA ILE A 124 -3.75 -12.77 11.90
C ILE A 124 -2.59 -12.53 12.85
N TYR A 125 -2.32 -13.44 13.78
CA TYR A 125 -1.19 -13.35 14.72
C TYR A 125 0.18 -13.66 14.09
N GLU A 126 0.17 -14.23 12.89
CA GLU A 126 1.38 -14.60 12.16
C GLU A 126 1.87 -13.51 11.22
N VAL A 127 1.11 -12.42 11.09
CA VAL A 127 1.40 -11.35 10.14
C VAL A 127 1.62 -10.00 10.81
N SER A 128 2.44 -9.20 10.18
CA SER A 128 2.61 -7.78 10.49
C SER A 128 2.01 -6.91 9.36
N PRO A 129 1.66 -5.65 9.63
CA PRO A 129 1.22 -4.74 8.57
C PRO A 129 2.23 -4.64 7.41
N GLU A 130 3.51 -4.67 7.72
CA GLU A 130 4.62 -4.54 6.78
C GLU A 130 4.68 -5.69 5.76
N ASP A 131 4.19 -6.89 6.12
CA ASP A 131 4.13 -8.05 5.22
C ASP A 131 3.17 -7.81 4.06
N PHE A 132 2.16 -6.97 4.25
CA PHE A 132 1.20 -6.58 3.23
C PHE A 132 1.65 -5.43 2.32
N ALA A 133 2.87 -4.92 2.49
CA ALA A 133 3.35 -3.78 1.71
C ALA A 133 3.41 -4.04 0.20
N LEU A 134 3.84 -5.23 -0.22
CA LEU A 134 3.84 -5.60 -1.63
C LEU A 134 2.42 -5.87 -2.15
N ALA A 135 1.57 -6.48 -1.35
CA ALA A 135 0.17 -6.69 -1.68
C ALA A 135 -0.56 -5.35 -1.88
N GLU A 136 -0.33 -4.38 -0.99
CA GLU A 136 -0.86 -3.01 -1.11
C GLU A 136 -0.39 -2.31 -2.38
N PHE A 137 0.88 -2.51 -2.76
CA PHE A 137 1.44 -1.92 -3.98
C PHE A 137 0.78 -2.46 -5.25
N VAL A 138 0.49 -3.76 -5.31
CA VAL A 138 -0.12 -4.40 -6.48
C VAL A 138 -1.65 -4.33 -6.48
N ASP A 139 -2.28 -4.03 -5.35
CA ASP A 139 -3.73 -4.04 -5.20
C ASP A 139 -4.42 -3.17 -6.25
N SER A 140 -5.27 -3.80 -7.05
CA SER A 140 -6.09 -3.13 -8.05
C SER A 140 -7.23 -2.30 -7.44
N SER A 141 -7.66 -2.63 -6.20
CA SER A 141 -8.70 -1.91 -5.45
C SER A 141 -8.18 -0.67 -4.75
N LYS A 142 -6.86 -0.51 -4.64
CA LYS A 142 -6.19 0.63 -3.99
C LYS A 142 -6.58 0.79 -2.52
N LEU A 143 -6.67 -0.32 -1.81
CA LEU A 143 -6.89 -0.35 -0.37
C LEU A 143 -5.58 -0.09 0.39
N GLU A 144 -5.68 0.50 1.56
CA GLU A 144 -4.58 0.67 2.50
C GLU A 144 -4.44 -0.61 3.36
N LEU A 145 -3.87 -1.67 2.80
CA LEU A 145 -3.85 -2.99 3.43
C LEU A 145 -3.07 -3.00 4.75
N GLN A 146 -1.94 -2.29 4.81
CA GLN A 146 -1.15 -2.17 6.02
C GLN A 146 -1.96 -1.53 7.16
N ARG A 147 -2.78 -0.52 6.85
CA ARG A 147 -3.68 0.10 7.83
C ARG A 147 -4.77 -0.86 8.28
N ILE A 148 -5.37 -1.59 7.34
CA ILE A 148 -6.42 -2.58 7.64
C ILE A 148 -5.89 -3.66 8.58
N VAL A 149 -4.70 -4.21 8.32
CA VAL A 149 -4.07 -5.21 9.19
C VAL A 149 -3.77 -4.64 10.57
N ARG A 150 -3.29 -3.39 10.66
CA ARG A 150 -3.07 -2.70 11.93
C ARG A 150 -4.35 -2.58 12.74
N GLU A 151 -5.44 -2.16 12.10
CA GLU A 151 -6.76 -2.05 12.73
C GLU A 151 -7.27 -3.41 13.22
N GLY A 152 -7.05 -4.50 12.44
CA GLY A 152 -7.40 -5.86 12.85
C GLY A 152 -6.65 -6.32 14.10
N LEU A 153 -5.34 -6.09 14.14
CA LEU A 153 -4.52 -6.40 15.32
C LEU A 153 -4.93 -5.57 16.55
N ASP A 154 -5.30 -4.31 16.35
CA ASP A 154 -5.78 -3.45 17.43
C ASP A 154 -7.18 -3.87 17.94
N MET A 155 -8.05 -4.37 17.06
CA MET A 155 -9.33 -4.97 17.46
C MET A 155 -9.14 -6.18 18.36
N LEU A 156 -8.28 -7.11 17.96
CA LEU A 156 -7.95 -8.30 18.76
C LEU A 156 -7.34 -7.95 20.13
N ARG A 157 -6.45 -6.96 20.14
CA ARG A 157 -5.86 -6.51 21.41
C ARG A 157 -6.91 -5.99 22.37
N LYS A 158 -7.91 -5.27 21.87
CA LYS A 158 -9.02 -4.74 22.69
C LYS A 158 -9.96 -5.84 23.19
N GLU A 159 -10.20 -6.86 22.38
CA GLU A 159 -11.03 -8.00 22.74
C GLU A 159 -10.41 -8.84 23.85
N ASN A 160 -9.07 -8.98 23.83
CA ASN A 160 -8.30 -9.77 24.79
C ASN A 160 -7.85 -8.96 26.03
N SER A 161 -8.29 -7.71 26.19
CA SER A 161 -7.96 -6.85 27.35
C SER A 161 -9.09 -6.77 28.35
#